data_f3514305998caba3b6ffd98eef74acda
#
_entry.id   f3514305998caba3b6ffd98eef74acda
#
_cell.length_a   1.000
_cell.length_b   1.000
_cell.length_c   1.000
_cell.angle_alpha   90.00
_cell.angle_beta   90.00
_cell.angle_gamma   90.00
#
_symmetry.space_group_name_H-M   'P 1'
#
loop_
_entity.id
_entity.type
_entity.pdbx_description
1 polymer ?
#
loop_
_entity_poly.entity_id
_entity_poly.type
_entity_poly.pdbx_seq_one_letter_code
_entity_poly.pdbx_strand_id
1 'polypeptide(L)' 'MLDWSTCDAAWRDPDRLGGVWAFRDSRVSIATLFENLEDGVTLDEFVDIFQGITLDQVRAVLDHVAKSAMAEA' A
#
# COMPACT_ATOMS: atom_id res chain seq x y z
N MET A 1 -10.51 -7.02 -11.46
CA MET A 1 -9.42 -7.54 -10.61
C MET A 1 -8.44 -6.42 -10.26
N LEU A 2 -7.99 -6.38 -9.02
CA LEU A 2 -7.03 -5.37 -8.57
C LEU A 2 -5.65 -5.63 -9.19
N ASP A 3 -5.09 -4.60 -9.81
CA ASP A 3 -3.78 -4.68 -10.47
C ASP A 3 -2.87 -3.57 -9.93
N TRP A 4 -1.86 -3.96 -9.16
CA TRP A 4 -0.93 -3.02 -8.56
C TRP A 4 0.10 -2.46 -9.55
N SER A 5 0.24 -3.06 -10.72
CA SER A 5 1.23 -2.60 -11.71
C SER A 5 0.96 -1.19 -12.23
N THR A 6 -0.28 -0.71 -12.09
CA THR A 6 -0.68 0.64 -12.51
C THR A 6 -0.67 1.65 -11.37
N CYS A 7 -0.27 1.24 -10.17
CA CYS A 7 -0.20 2.13 -9.01
C CYS A 7 1.24 2.61 -8.80
N ASP A 8 1.48 3.91 -8.99
CA ASP A 8 2.82 4.49 -8.87
C ASP A 8 3.41 4.37 -7.46
N ALA A 9 2.56 4.30 -6.44
CA ALA A 9 3.00 4.17 -5.06
C ALA A 9 3.40 2.74 -4.68
N ALA A 10 3.12 1.78 -5.55
CA ALA A 10 3.45 0.37 -5.32
C ALA A 10 4.59 -0.09 -6.22
N TRP A 11 5.41 -0.98 -5.71
CA TRP A 11 6.46 -1.63 -6.51
C TRP A 11 6.64 -3.06 -6.05
N ARG A 12 7.34 -3.83 -6.85
CA ARG A 12 7.66 -5.22 -6.54
C ARG A 12 9.06 -5.52 -7.04
N ASP A 13 9.87 -6.10 -6.15
CA ASP A 13 11.24 -6.52 -6.45
C ASP A 13 11.37 -7.99 -6.07
N PRO A 14 11.66 -8.90 -7.03
CA PRO A 14 11.80 -10.32 -6.73
C PRO A 14 12.90 -10.61 -5.72
N ASP A 15 13.90 -9.73 -5.61
CA ASP A 15 15.02 -9.89 -4.68
C ASP A 15 14.69 -9.32 -3.29
N ARG A 16 13.52 -8.72 -3.11
CA ARG A 16 13.07 -8.15 -1.83
C ARG A 16 11.71 -8.69 -1.47
N LEU A 17 11.50 -9.02 -0.20
CA LEU A 17 10.21 -9.45 0.35
C LEU A 17 9.56 -10.60 -0.43
N GLY A 18 10.38 -11.43 -1.09
CA GLY A 18 9.87 -12.56 -1.87
C GLY A 18 9.01 -12.16 -3.06
N GLY A 19 9.16 -10.93 -3.56
CA GLY A 19 8.40 -10.44 -4.71
C GLY A 19 6.99 -9.96 -4.39
N VAL A 20 6.64 -9.74 -3.11
CA VAL A 20 5.34 -9.18 -2.74
C VAL A 20 5.28 -7.69 -3.08
N TRP A 21 4.06 -7.20 -3.33
CA TRP A 21 3.86 -5.78 -3.57
C TRP A 21 4.11 -4.98 -2.29
N ALA A 22 4.87 -3.90 -2.40
CA ALA A 22 5.27 -3.04 -1.30
C ALA A 22 5.10 -1.57 -1.68
N PHE A 23 5.20 -0.68 -0.70
CA PHE A 23 5.27 0.76 -0.99
C PHE A 23 6.59 1.03 -1.70
N ARG A 24 6.53 1.89 -2.73
CA ARG A 24 7.69 2.21 -3.56
C ARG A 24 8.87 2.70 -2.70
N ASP A 25 10.05 2.18 -3.01
CA ASP A 25 11.32 2.51 -2.33
C ASP A 25 11.33 2.11 -0.84
N SER A 26 10.49 1.14 -0.45
CA SER A 26 10.44 0.66 0.92
C SER A 26 10.42 -0.86 0.98
N ARG A 27 10.52 -1.39 2.21
CA ARG A 27 10.35 -2.81 2.51
C ARG A 27 9.04 -3.09 3.21
N VAL A 28 8.13 -2.10 3.22
CA VAL A 28 6.81 -2.24 3.86
C VAL A 28 5.83 -2.74 2.82
N SER A 29 5.29 -3.93 3.03
CA SER A 29 4.34 -4.51 2.09
C SER A 29 3.00 -3.74 2.10
N ILE A 30 2.32 -3.74 0.96
CA ILE A 30 0.98 -3.15 0.88
C ILE A 30 0.03 -3.87 1.84
N ALA A 31 0.17 -5.20 1.99
CA ALA A 31 -0.65 -5.97 2.92
C ALA A 31 -0.51 -5.48 4.37
N THR A 32 0.67 -5.01 4.76
CA THR A 32 0.91 -4.47 6.10
C THR A 32 -0.02 -3.30 6.42
N LEU A 33 -0.28 -2.43 5.43
CA LEU A 33 -1.22 -1.33 5.61
C LEU A 33 -2.61 -1.84 6.00
N PHE A 34 -3.13 -2.82 5.23
CA PHE A 34 -4.49 -3.32 5.46
C PHE A 34 -4.60 -4.07 6.77
N GLU A 35 -3.57 -4.83 7.16
CA GLU A 35 -3.53 -5.50 8.45
C GLU A 35 -3.62 -4.51 9.61
N ASN A 36 -2.89 -3.40 9.51
CA ASN A 36 -2.92 -2.35 10.52
C ASN A 36 -4.28 -1.65 10.57
N LEU A 37 -4.88 -1.38 9.41
CA LEU A 37 -6.22 -0.77 9.38
C LEU A 37 -7.27 -1.68 10.02
N GLU A 38 -7.18 -3.00 9.80
CA GLU A 38 -8.07 -3.97 10.44
C GLU A 38 -7.93 -3.94 11.96
N ASP A 39 -6.73 -3.66 12.45
CA ASP A 39 -6.45 -3.58 13.89
C ASP A 39 -6.83 -2.21 14.49
N GLY A 40 -7.37 -1.30 13.68
CA GLY A 40 -7.82 0.01 14.15
C GLY A 40 -6.77 1.10 14.12
N VAL A 41 -5.63 0.87 13.48
CA VAL A 41 -4.58 1.88 13.33
C VAL A 41 -5.04 2.93 12.30
N THR A 42 -4.90 4.21 12.65
CA THR A 42 -5.25 5.29 11.72
C THR A 42 -4.13 5.50 10.70
N LEU A 43 -4.44 6.23 9.61
CA LEU A 43 -3.42 6.53 8.58
C LEU A 43 -2.27 7.35 9.16
N ASP A 44 -2.56 8.32 10.02
CA ASP A 44 -1.53 9.13 10.67
C ASP A 44 -0.64 8.29 11.57
N GLU A 45 -1.24 7.36 12.31
CA GLU A 45 -0.48 6.43 13.15
C GLU A 45 0.38 5.50 12.30
N PHE A 46 -0.14 5.03 11.17
CA PHE A 46 0.59 4.13 10.28
C PHE A 46 1.88 4.77 9.76
N VAL A 47 1.80 6.02 9.26
CA VAL A 47 2.99 6.70 8.73
C VAL A 47 3.97 7.10 9.83
N ASP A 48 3.49 7.23 11.06
CA ASP A 48 4.32 7.48 12.22
C ASP A 48 5.12 6.23 12.62
N ILE A 49 4.46 5.07 12.58
CA ILE A 49 5.07 3.77 12.90
C ILE A 49 6.07 3.35 11.80
N PHE A 50 5.67 3.47 10.55
CA PHE A 50 6.48 3.06 9.39
C PHE A 50 7.12 4.27 8.72
N GLN A 51 8.18 4.78 9.33
CA GLN A 51 8.90 5.94 8.82
C GLN A 51 9.47 5.63 7.43
N GLY A 52 9.42 6.62 6.56
CA GLY A 52 9.80 6.46 5.15
C GLY A 52 8.59 6.26 4.24
N ILE A 53 7.42 5.96 4.79
CA ILE A 53 6.16 5.91 4.06
C ILE A 53 5.46 7.25 4.30
N THR A 54 5.01 7.89 3.23
CA THR A 54 4.30 9.18 3.33
C THR A 54 2.80 8.97 3.32
N LEU A 55 2.07 9.93 3.85
CA LEU A 55 0.61 9.92 3.82
C LEU A 55 0.09 9.95 2.37
N ASP A 56 0.79 10.66 1.48
CA ASP A 56 0.44 10.68 0.06
C ASP A 56 0.54 9.30 -0.58
N GLN A 57 1.57 8.52 -0.22
CA GLN A 57 1.72 7.15 -0.71
C GLN A 57 0.58 6.26 -0.22
N VAL A 58 0.21 6.37 1.06
CA VAL A 58 -0.89 5.60 1.65
C VAL A 58 -2.20 5.95 0.94
N ARG A 59 -2.45 7.23 0.74
CA ARG A 59 -3.67 7.69 0.04
C ARG A 59 -3.71 7.22 -1.40
N ALA A 60 -2.57 7.21 -2.09
CA ALA A 60 -2.48 6.72 -3.47
C ALA A 60 -2.85 5.23 -3.55
N VAL A 61 -2.38 4.43 -2.59
CA VAL A 61 -2.71 3.01 -2.50
C VAL A 61 -4.21 2.82 -2.25
N LEU A 62 -4.78 3.55 -1.29
CA LEU A 62 -6.21 3.46 -0.98
C LEU A 62 -7.08 3.91 -2.14
N ASP A 63 -6.69 4.99 -2.81
CA ASP A 63 -7.38 5.48 -4.00
C ASP A 63 -7.36 4.45 -5.13
N HIS A 64 -6.23 3.78 -5.30
CA HIS A 64 -6.09 2.72 -6.30
C HIS A 64 -7.07 1.57 -6.02
N VAL A 65 -7.18 1.15 -4.77
CA VAL A 65 -8.12 0.10 -4.35
C VAL A 65 -9.56 0.56 -4.60
N ALA A 66 -9.88 1.79 -4.21
CA ALA A 66 -11.23 2.35 -4.38
C ALA A 66 -11.64 2.38 -5.85
N LYS A 67 -10.75 2.83 -6.73
CA LYS A 67 -11.01 2.87 -8.17
C LYS A 67 -11.21 1.48 -8.75
N SER A 68 -10.42 0.51 -8.30
CA SER A 68 -10.55 -0.89 -8.74
C SER A 68 -11.90 -1.47 -8.33
N ALA A 69 -12.33 -1.22 -7.11
CA ALA A 69 -13.62 -1.67 -6.60
C ALA A 69 -14.78 -1.04 -7.37
N MET A 70 -14.68 0.26 -7.66
CA MET A 70 -15.70 0.99 -8.40
C MET A 70 -15.79 0.52 -9.86
N ALA A 71 -14.66 0.17 -10.47
CA ALA A 71 -14.63 -0.33 -11.84
C ALA A 71 -15.28 -1.70 -11.97
N GLU A 72 -15.31 -2.48 -10.90
CA GLU A 72 -15.91 -3.83 -10.87
C GLU A 72 -17.38 -3.80 -10.46
N ALA A 73 -17.87 -2.67 -9.99
CA ALA A 73 -19.29 -2.50 -9.60
C ALA A 73 -20.22 -2.29 -10.84
#